data_9a6a39192e826960752e7647be294010
#
_entry.id   9a6a39192e826960752e7647be294010
#
_cell.length_a   1.000
_cell.length_b   1.000
_cell.length_c   1.000
_cell.angle_alpha   90.00
_cell.angle_beta   90.00
_cell.angle_gamma   90.00
#
_symmetry.space_group_name_H-M   'P 1'
#
loop_
_entity.id
_entity.type
_entity.pdbx_description
1 polymer ?
#
loop_
_entity_poly.entity_id
_entity_poly.type
_entity_poly.pdbx_seq_one_letter_code
_entity_poly.pdbx_strand_id
1 'polypeptide(L)' 'MGVFTWESGNQYKGSYKDDERNGYGEMFWTDGSCYKGQWFNGIQHGTGRMEFPGGRVKQGLFENNIFVSPETPQ' A
#
# COMPACT_ATOMS: atom_id res chain seq x y z
N MET A 1 -12.28 -8.52 -4.88
CA MET A 1 -11.71 -7.16 -5.01
C MET A 1 -12.72 -6.14 -4.56
N GLY A 2 -12.28 -5.15 -3.83
CA GLY A 2 -13.20 -4.15 -3.32
C GLY A 2 -12.61 -2.76 -3.34
N VAL A 3 -13.51 -1.79 -3.15
CA VAL A 3 -13.12 -0.39 -3.03
C VAL A 3 -13.70 0.11 -1.72
N PHE A 4 -12.85 0.75 -0.93
CA PHE A 4 -13.28 1.31 0.33
C PHE A 4 -12.82 2.75 0.42
N THR A 5 -13.74 3.64 0.80
CA THR A 5 -13.43 5.06 0.94
C THR A 5 -13.74 5.48 2.37
N TRP A 6 -12.76 6.07 3.05
CA TRP A 6 -12.94 6.56 4.40
C TRP A 6 -13.45 8.00 4.36
N GLU A 7 -14.04 8.41 5.47
CA GLU A 7 -14.55 9.78 5.56
C GLU A 7 -13.46 10.83 5.34
N SER A 8 -12.23 10.48 5.71
CA SER A 8 -11.11 11.39 5.51
C SER A 8 -10.79 11.65 4.05
N GLY A 9 -11.30 10.79 3.15
CA GLY A 9 -11.00 10.90 1.73
C GLY A 9 -10.00 9.89 1.23
N ASN A 10 -9.42 9.10 2.13
CA ASN A 10 -8.51 8.03 1.71
C ASN A 10 -9.31 6.93 1.02
N GLN A 11 -8.67 6.23 0.09
CA GLN A 11 -9.33 5.14 -0.65
C GLN A 11 -8.41 3.93 -0.72
N TYR A 12 -9.02 2.76 -0.69
CA TYR A 12 -8.31 1.51 -0.94
C TYR A 12 -9.01 0.77 -2.07
N LYS A 13 -8.21 0.26 -3.02
CA LYS A 13 -8.72 -0.57 -4.12
C LYS A 13 -7.88 -1.82 -4.18
N GLY A 14 -8.51 -2.98 -4.01
CA GLY A 14 -7.76 -4.21 -4.10
C GLY A 14 -8.46 -5.38 -3.46
N SER A 15 -7.68 -6.37 -3.11
CA SER A 15 -8.19 -7.62 -2.56
C SER A 15 -8.47 -7.51 -1.08
N TYR A 16 -9.53 -8.22 -0.66
CA TYR A 16 -9.91 -8.30 0.75
C TYR A 16 -10.07 -9.77 1.11
N LYS A 17 -9.82 -10.07 2.37
CA LYS A 17 -10.08 -11.37 2.93
C LYS A 17 -10.52 -11.16 4.38
N ASP A 18 -11.70 -11.70 4.73
CA ASP A 18 -12.22 -11.59 6.10
C ASP A 18 -12.25 -10.13 6.56
N ASP A 19 -12.74 -9.25 5.68
CA ASP A 19 -12.91 -7.82 5.95
C ASP A 19 -11.60 -7.07 6.13
N GLU A 20 -10.47 -7.68 5.77
CA GLU A 20 -9.18 -7.01 5.85
C GLU A 20 -8.49 -7.01 4.50
N ARG A 21 -7.69 -5.98 4.28
CA ARG A 21 -6.89 -5.90 3.07
C ARG A 21 -5.91 -7.05 3.05
N ASN A 22 -5.89 -7.76 1.94
CA ASN A 22 -5.07 -8.96 1.82
C ASN A 22 -4.77 -9.20 0.36
N GLY A 23 -3.51 -9.49 0.03
CA GLY A 23 -3.10 -9.66 -1.35
C GLY A 23 -2.70 -8.34 -1.97
N TYR A 24 -2.85 -8.21 -3.27
CA TYR A 24 -2.48 -6.97 -3.95
C TYR A 24 -3.53 -5.91 -3.77
N GLY A 25 -3.09 -4.68 -3.45
CA GLY A 25 -4.03 -3.59 -3.34
C GLY A 25 -3.33 -2.24 -3.42
N GLU A 26 -4.13 -1.21 -3.65
CA GLU A 26 -3.64 0.16 -3.80
C GLU A 26 -4.35 1.06 -2.80
N MET A 27 -3.58 1.79 -2.03
CA MET A 27 -4.11 2.75 -1.06
C MET A 27 -3.76 4.15 -1.52
N PHE A 28 -4.75 5.04 -1.47
CA PHE A 28 -4.57 6.44 -1.87
C PHE A 28 -4.90 7.32 -0.68
N TRP A 29 -3.95 8.16 -0.29
CA TRP A 29 -4.13 9.09 0.82
C TRP A 29 -4.42 10.48 0.29
N THR A 30 -5.04 11.29 1.14
CA THR A 30 -5.49 12.62 0.72
C THR A 30 -4.34 13.59 0.49
N ASP A 31 -3.16 13.30 1.03
CA ASP A 31 -2.01 14.17 0.82
C ASP A 31 -1.33 13.95 -0.54
N GLY A 32 -1.85 13.00 -1.32
CA GLY A 32 -1.28 12.69 -2.61
C GLY A 32 -0.38 11.47 -2.62
N SER A 33 -0.14 10.88 -1.46
CA SER A 33 0.65 9.65 -1.38
C SER A 33 -0.19 8.46 -1.82
N CYS A 34 0.48 7.40 -2.28
CA CYS A 34 -0.21 6.14 -2.53
C CYS A 34 0.74 4.98 -2.33
N TYR A 35 0.16 3.83 -1.98
CA TYR A 35 0.90 2.58 -1.86
C TYR A 35 0.28 1.56 -2.80
N LYS A 36 1.13 0.87 -3.56
CA LYS A 36 0.68 -0.18 -4.48
C LYS A 36 1.52 -1.42 -4.22
N GLY A 37 0.89 -2.46 -3.73
CA GLY A 37 1.65 -3.66 -3.44
C GLY A 37 0.89 -4.65 -2.58
N GLN A 38 1.64 -5.42 -1.81
CA GLN A 38 1.07 -6.52 -1.05
C GLN A 38 0.59 -6.08 0.32
N TRP A 39 -0.50 -6.69 0.74
CA TRP A 39 -1.12 -6.45 2.04
C TRP A 39 -1.33 -7.78 2.72
N PHE A 40 -1.26 -7.78 4.04
CA PHE A 40 -1.55 -8.96 4.84
C PHE A 40 -2.22 -8.51 6.13
N ASN A 41 -3.43 -9.02 6.38
CA ASN A 41 -4.19 -8.68 7.58
C ASN A 41 -4.30 -7.17 7.80
N GLY A 42 -4.51 -6.43 6.72
CA GLY A 42 -4.74 -5.00 6.80
C GLY A 42 -3.49 -4.14 6.86
N ILE A 43 -2.32 -4.74 6.82
CA ILE A 43 -1.07 -3.98 6.86
C ILE A 43 -0.25 -4.21 5.61
N GLN A 44 0.61 -3.25 5.30
CA GLN A 44 1.54 -3.38 4.19
C GLN A 44 2.57 -4.43 4.55
N HIS A 45 2.72 -5.43 3.69
CA HIS A 45 3.63 -6.53 3.99
C HIS A 45 4.06 -7.19 2.68
N GLY A 46 5.36 -7.30 2.45
CA GLY A 46 5.88 -7.88 1.24
C GLY A 46 6.30 -6.81 0.26
N THR A 47 6.31 -7.15 -1.02
CA THR A 47 6.77 -6.24 -2.06
C THR A 47 5.75 -5.15 -2.30
N GLY A 48 6.22 -3.90 -2.40
CA GLY A 48 5.32 -2.80 -2.66
C GLY A 48 6.06 -1.57 -3.13
N ARG A 49 5.25 -0.58 -3.53
CA ARG A 49 5.78 0.69 -4.02
C ARG A 49 4.98 1.83 -3.38
N MET A 50 5.69 2.67 -2.65
CA MET A 50 5.09 3.85 -2.04
C MET A 50 5.49 5.07 -2.84
N GLU A 51 4.50 5.86 -3.25
CA GLU A 51 4.74 7.09 -3.99
C GLU A 51 4.31 8.27 -3.15
N PHE A 52 5.18 9.26 -3.05
CA PHE A 52 4.93 10.45 -2.26
C PHE A 52 4.66 11.65 -3.14
N PRO A 53 3.96 12.67 -2.62
CA PRO A 53 3.82 13.92 -3.37
C PRO A 53 5.20 14.47 -3.70
N GLY A 54 5.32 15.02 -4.89
CA GLY A 54 6.61 15.57 -5.30
C GLY A 54 7.48 14.61 -6.08
N GLY A 55 7.01 13.38 -6.30
CA GLY A 55 7.69 12.44 -7.18
C GLY A 55 8.63 11.48 -6.49
N ARG A 56 8.70 11.49 -5.17
CA ARG A 56 9.56 10.54 -4.45
C ARG A 56 8.89 9.17 -4.41
N VAL A 57 9.70 8.13 -4.53
CA VAL A 57 9.20 6.75 -4.57
C VAL A 57 10.09 5.87 -3.70
N LYS A 58 9.45 4.99 -2.93
CA LYS A 58 10.14 3.93 -2.20
C LYS A 58 9.59 2.61 -2.69
N GLN A 59 10.44 1.79 -3.26
CA GLN A 59 10.03 0.50 -3.79
C GLN A 59 10.90 -0.59 -3.20
N GLY A 60 10.25 -1.65 -2.70
CA GLY A 60 10.98 -2.74 -2.10
C GLY A 60 10.11 -3.51 -1.13
N LEU A 61 10.67 -3.89 0.01
CA LEU A 61 9.98 -4.72 1.00
C LEU A 61 9.39 -3.86 2.10
N PHE A 62 8.17 -4.19 2.46
CA PHE A 62 7.46 -3.56 3.58
C PHE A 62 7.11 -4.63 4.61
N GLU A 63 7.10 -4.23 5.87
CA GLU A 63 6.77 -5.13 6.96
C GLU A 63 6.08 -4.30 8.04
N ASN A 64 4.87 -4.70 8.42
CA ASN A 64 4.10 -3.98 9.43
C ASN A 64 3.95 -2.49 9.11
N ASN A 65 3.63 -2.18 7.85
CA ASN A 65 3.47 -0.81 7.36
C ASN A 65 4.77 0.00 7.35
N ILE A 66 5.91 -0.67 7.50
CA ILE A 66 7.20 0.01 7.54
C ILE A 66 8.02 -0.43 6.34
N PHE A 67 8.65 0.54 5.69
CA PHE A 67 9.57 0.24 4.59
C PHE A 67 10.84 -0.34 5.18
N VAL A 68 11.14 -1.59 4.83
CA VAL A 68 12.26 -2.32 5.45
C VAL A 68 13.53 -2.22 4.62
N SER A 69 13.44 -2.52 3.35
CA SER A 69 14.63 -2.47 2.51
C SER A 69 14.25 -2.22 1.06
N PRO A 70 15.06 -1.47 0.35
CA PRO A 70 14.79 -1.21 -1.05
C PRO A 70 14.97 -2.46 -1.89
N GLU A 71 14.23 -2.52 -2.98
CA GLU A 71 14.45 -3.57 -3.97
C GLU A 71 15.79 -3.29 -4.63
N THR A 72 16.66 -4.28 -4.63
CA THR A 72 18.00 -4.11 -5.14
C THR A 72 18.12 -4.77 -6.49
N PRO A 73 18.30 -4.01 -7.55
CA PRO A 73 18.57 -4.62 -8.86
C PRO A 73 19.93 -5.30 -8.84
N GLN A 74 20.00 -6.42 -9.48
CA GLN A 74 21.23 -7.20 -9.52
C GLN A 74 21.73 -7.41 -10.94
#